data_fb93fac1e6bffb30051ad6a5eb1ba8d3
#
_entry.id   fb93fac1e6bffb30051ad6a5eb1ba8d3
#
_cell.length_a   1.000
_cell.length_b   1.000
_cell.length_c   1.000
_cell.angle_alpha   90.00
_cell.angle_beta   90.00
_cell.angle_gamma   90.00
#
_symmetry.space_group_name_H-M   'P 1'
#
loop_
_entity.id
_entity.type
_entity.pdbx_description
1 polymer ?
#
loop_
_entity_poly.entity_id
_entity_poly.type
_entity_poly.pdbx_seq_one_letter_code
_entity_poly.pdbx_strand_id
1 'polypeptide(L)' 'MDRKRATEIKSSPDMVNVSYNGEPIYIEDINPNKDTASIHYLSRPENSQEVHLTQLVEAK' A
#
# COMPACT_ATOMS: atom_id res chain seq x y z
N MET A 1 0.92 -4.97 7.60
CA MET A 1 -0.08 -3.90 7.81
C MET A 1 -1.46 -4.52 7.84
N ASP A 2 -2.31 -4.11 8.74
CA ASP A 2 -3.67 -4.64 8.73
C ASP A 2 -4.58 -3.82 7.80
N ARG A 3 -5.74 -4.37 7.53
CA ARG A 3 -6.68 -3.75 6.58
C ARG A 3 -7.18 -2.40 7.06
N LYS A 4 -7.43 -2.28 8.35
CA LYS A 4 -7.94 -1.04 8.92
C LYS A 4 -6.93 0.09 8.74
N ARG A 5 -5.65 -0.19 9.03
CA ARG A 5 -4.59 0.79 8.89
C ARG A 5 -4.38 1.17 7.42
N ALA A 6 -4.42 0.16 6.54
CA ALA A 6 -4.27 0.42 5.11
C ALA A 6 -5.38 1.33 4.59
N THR A 7 -6.61 1.11 5.06
CA THR A 7 -7.75 1.94 4.68
C THR A 7 -7.57 3.37 5.19
N GLU A 8 -7.07 3.53 6.41
CA GLU A 8 -6.81 4.86 6.95
C GLU A 8 -5.77 5.60 6.11
N ILE A 9 -4.71 4.92 5.72
CA ILE A 9 -3.64 5.52 4.91
C ILE A 9 -4.19 5.94 3.55
N LYS A 10 -4.98 5.09 2.92
CA LYS A 10 -5.56 5.39 1.62
C LYS A 10 -6.47 6.61 1.69
N SER A 11 -7.20 6.77 2.79
CA SER A 11 -8.16 7.86 2.97
C SER A 11 -7.52 9.12 3.55
N SER A 12 -6.28 9.04 4.01
CA SER A 12 -5.62 10.17 4.67
C SER A 12 -5.27 11.26 3.65
N PRO A 13 -5.50 12.53 3.99
CA PRO A 13 -5.04 13.63 3.14
C PRO A 13 -3.53 13.81 3.21
N ASP A 14 -2.90 13.27 4.25
CA ASP A 14 -1.45 13.33 4.41
C ASP A 14 -0.80 12.11 3.78
N MET A 15 0.34 12.32 3.14
CA MET A 15 1.08 11.23 2.53
C MET A 15 1.77 10.39 3.60
N VAL A 16 1.43 9.12 3.66
CA VAL A 16 2.06 8.19 4.58
C VAL A 16 3.01 7.29 3.77
N ASN A 17 4.25 7.18 4.24
CA ASN A 17 5.26 6.39 3.53
C ASN A 17 5.06 4.91 3.83
N VAL A 18 4.83 4.13 2.80
CA VAL A 18 4.69 2.68 2.88
C VAL A 18 5.68 2.06 1.90
N SER A 19 6.29 0.96 2.30
CA SER A 19 7.23 0.27 1.43
C SER A 19 6.84 -1.19 1.24
N TYR A 20 7.29 -1.75 0.12
CA TYR A 20 7.14 -3.15 -0.20
C TYR A 20 8.49 -3.66 -0.70
N ASN A 21 9.02 -4.71 -0.05
CA ASN A 21 10.36 -5.22 -0.32
C ASN A 21 11.43 -4.13 -0.25
N GLY A 22 11.26 -3.21 0.71
CA GLY A 22 12.23 -2.14 0.91
C GLY A 22 12.13 -0.97 -0.04
N GLU A 23 11.17 -0.96 -0.95
CA GLU A 23 11.00 0.13 -1.90
C GLU A 23 9.71 0.90 -1.61
N PRO A 24 9.74 2.23 -1.72
CA PRO A 24 8.54 3.03 -1.47
C PRO A 24 7.47 2.76 -2.53
N ILE A 25 6.23 2.65 -2.06
CA ILE A 25 5.09 2.38 -2.93
C ILE A 25 3.93 3.30 -2.58
N TYR A 26 2.94 3.30 -3.47
CA TYR A 26 1.67 4.00 -3.25
C TYR A 26 0.54 2.98 -3.29
N ILE A 27 -0.37 3.07 -2.31
CA ILE A 27 -1.54 2.18 -2.26
C ILE A 27 -2.64 2.79 -3.13
N GLU A 28 -2.99 2.10 -4.20
CA GLU A 28 -4.03 2.56 -5.13
C GLU A 28 -5.42 2.16 -4.66
N ASP A 29 -5.54 0.92 -4.14
CA ASP A 29 -6.81 0.39 -3.72
C ASP A 29 -6.59 -0.76 -2.76
N ILE A 30 -7.64 -1.13 -2.04
CA ILE A 30 -7.58 -2.21 -1.06
C ILE A 30 -8.71 -3.17 -1.35
N ASN A 31 -8.39 -4.48 -1.36
CA ASN A 31 -9.38 -5.53 -1.53
C ASN A 31 -9.66 -6.18 -0.17
N PRO A 32 -10.76 -5.81 0.51
CA PRO A 32 -11.04 -6.34 1.84
C PRO A 32 -11.37 -7.83 1.86
N ASN A 33 -11.79 -8.38 0.73
CA ASN A 33 -12.14 -9.80 0.66
C ASN A 33 -10.92 -10.70 0.63
N LYS A 34 -9.80 -10.18 0.14
CA LYS A 34 -8.57 -10.96 -0.01
C LYS A 34 -7.44 -10.49 0.90
N ASP A 35 -7.65 -9.43 1.66
CA ASP A 35 -6.61 -8.78 2.47
C ASP A 35 -5.40 -8.41 1.62
N THR A 36 -5.66 -7.88 0.43
CA THR A 36 -4.62 -7.44 -0.50
C THR A 36 -4.80 -5.98 -0.84
N ALA A 37 -3.78 -5.40 -1.45
CA ALA A 37 -3.84 -4.02 -1.93
C ALA A 37 -3.22 -3.95 -3.32
N SER A 38 -3.81 -3.09 -4.15
CA SER A 38 -3.20 -2.73 -5.43
C SER A 38 -2.24 -1.59 -5.18
N ILE A 39 -1.01 -1.77 -5.55
CA ILE A 39 0.04 -0.79 -5.31
C ILE A 39 0.84 -0.55 -6.58
N HIS A 40 1.62 0.54 -6.57
CA HIS A 40 2.66 0.72 -7.58
C HIS A 40 3.87 1.33 -6.90
N TYR A 41 5.05 1.06 -7.45
CA TYR A 41 6.27 1.70 -6.98
C TYR A 41 6.26 3.16 -7.39
N LEU A 42 6.73 4.04 -6.51
CA LEU A 42 6.79 5.46 -6.82
C LEU A 42 7.69 5.74 -8.02
N SER A 43 8.71 4.92 -8.20
CA SER A 43 9.63 5.04 -9.35
C SER A 43 9.04 4.48 -10.65
N ARG A 44 7.96 3.71 -10.57
CA ARG A 44 7.35 3.07 -11.75
C ARG A 44 5.83 3.11 -11.62
N PRO A 45 5.23 4.28 -11.73
CA PRO A 45 3.78 4.43 -11.48
C PRO A 45 2.89 3.66 -12.47
N GLU A 46 3.42 3.30 -13.62
CA GLU A 46 2.68 2.52 -14.62
C GLU A 46 2.57 1.03 -14.30
N ASN A 47 3.34 0.54 -13.32
CA ASN A 47 3.36 -0.89 -12.98
C ASN A 47 2.59 -1.14 -11.69
N SER A 48 1.27 -1.36 -11.81
CA SER A 48 0.44 -1.73 -10.67
C SER A 48 0.51 -3.22 -10.42
N GLN A 49 0.47 -3.60 -9.14
CA GLN A 49 0.41 -5.02 -8.78
C GLN A 49 -0.39 -5.18 -7.50
N GLU A 50 -0.96 -6.37 -7.32
CA GLU A 50 -1.68 -6.72 -6.10
C GLU A 50 -0.76 -7.50 -5.18
N VAL A 51 -0.68 -7.07 -3.91
CA VAL A 51 0.17 -7.73 -2.91
C VAL A 51 -0.64 -7.90 -1.63
N HIS A 52 -0.21 -8.84 -0.77
CA HIS A 52 -0.86 -9.02 0.52
C HIS A 52 -0.51 -7.86 1.46
N LEU A 53 -1.51 -7.45 2.25
CA LEU A 53 -1.32 -6.35 3.19
C LEU A 53 -0.22 -6.65 4.21
N THR A 54 -0.05 -7.92 4.58
CA THR A 54 0.98 -8.32 5.54
C THR A 54 2.39 -8.05 5.06
N GLN A 55 2.57 -7.86 3.76
CA GLN A 55 3.89 -7.60 3.17
C GLN A 55 4.22 -6.11 3.09
N LEU A 56 3.26 -5.25 3.40
CA LEU A 56 3.47 -3.82 3.39
C LEU A 56 4.02 -3.35 4.72
N VAL A 57 4.97 -2.43 4.68
CA VAL A 57 5.62 -1.90 5.87
C VAL A 57 5.44 -0.39 5.89
N GLU A 58 4.86 0.10 6.99
CA GLU A 58 4.70 1.54 7.17
C GLU A 58 6.00 2.13 7.67
N ALA A 59 6.53 3.11 6.97
CA ALA A 59 7.74 3.82 7.39
C ALA A 59 7.41 4.83 8.48
N LYS A 60 8.30 4.93 9.44
CA LYS A 60 8.15 5.90 10.51
C LYS A 60 8.94 7.16 10.22
#